data_b7c08e0e71a06d717938194af366bba9
#
_entry.id   b7c08e0e71a06d717938194af366bba9
#
_cell.length_a   1.000
_cell.length_b   1.000
_cell.length_c   1.000
_cell.angle_alpha   90.00
_cell.angle_beta   90.00
_cell.angle_gamma   90.00
#
_symmetry.space_group_name_H-M   'P 1'
#
loop_
_entity.id
_entity.type
_entity.pdbx_description
1 polymer ?
#
loop_
_entity_poly.entity_id
_entity_poly.type
_entity_poly.pdbx_seq_one_letter_code
_entity_poly.pdbx_strand_id
1 'polypeptide(L)'
;MIDRAIAVVGTLCLAAALVILWVARVSIPYDVYVSELGAVGMPTARAFQIVLLLIGGGGVLIAIAGRRIRSRARVLRWWRPSISLAVASGFFLVDSQVTCTAGCPLPFGATFTLQDFVHTLSAVLAFAAASWTILQCAFAVGHPALARFSLIAAIAVAAISAAGGLMSVFHFEVVLGSRFELVATTIGLAWVVVFGASLVAGSAAHGIQKLVGQPDQSVDLVVVPVDPAALGLRTDRHEGVVLLPDDEGAVGA
;
A
#
# COMPACT_ATOMS: atom_id res chain seq x y z
N MET A 1 -18.00 -3.11 4.31
CA MET A 1 -18.01 -4.08 3.19
C MET A 1 -17.45 -3.49 1.90
N ILE A 2 -17.86 -2.29 1.50
CA ILE A 2 -17.41 -1.62 0.26
C ILE A 2 -15.88 -1.42 0.21
N ASP A 3 -15.26 -0.89 1.27
CA ASP A 3 -13.80 -0.66 1.30
C ASP A 3 -13.01 -1.96 1.10
N ARG A 4 -13.50 -3.09 1.60
CA ARG A 4 -12.87 -4.40 1.40
C ARG A 4 -12.96 -4.87 -0.06
N ALA A 5 -14.13 -4.73 -0.68
CA ALA A 5 -14.30 -5.10 -2.09
C ALA A 5 -13.40 -4.25 -3.00
N ILE A 6 -13.32 -2.93 -2.76
CA ILE A 6 -12.42 -2.01 -3.47
C ILE A 6 -10.95 -2.45 -3.30
N ALA A 7 -10.53 -2.80 -2.07
CA ALA A 7 -9.16 -3.27 -1.82
C ALA A 7 -8.87 -4.59 -2.54
N VAL A 8 -9.81 -5.54 -2.55
CA VAL A 8 -9.65 -6.82 -3.28
C VAL A 8 -9.47 -6.57 -4.77
N VAL A 9 -10.37 -5.79 -5.40
CA VAL A 9 -10.29 -5.51 -6.84
C VAL A 9 -8.98 -4.79 -7.17
N GLY A 10 -8.60 -3.76 -6.40
CA GLY A 10 -7.34 -3.05 -6.61
C GLY A 10 -6.12 -3.95 -6.49
N THR A 11 -6.10 -4.84 -5.49
CA THR A 11 -5.00 -5.80 -5.29
C THR A 11 -4.90 -6.80 -6.46
N LEU A 12 -6.04 -7.30 -6.94
CA LEU A 12 -6.07 -8.20 -8.10
C LEU A 12 -5.60 -7.51 -9.39
N CYS A 13 -5.99 -6.26 -9.63
CA CYS A 13 -5.48 -5.47 -10.76
C CYS A 13 -3.95 -5.34 -10.71
N LEU A 14 -3.40 -5.00 -9.54
CA LEU A 14 -1.95 -4.84 -9.37
C LEU A 14 -1.18 -6.16 -9.49
N ALA A 15 -1.74 -7.26 -8.96
CA ALA A 15 -1.17 -8.59 -9.13
C ALA A 15 -1.18 -9.03 -10.61
N ALA A 16 -2.28 -8.78 -11.32
CA ALA A 16 -2.37 -9.03 -12.75
C ALA A 16 -1.36 -8.18 -13.55
N ALA A 17 -1.22 -6.90 -13.20
CA ALA A 17 -0.22 -6.02 -13.82
C ALA A 17 1.19 -6.57 -13.66
N LEU A 18 1.56 -7.03 -12.46
CA LEU A 18 2.87 -7.63 -12.19
C LEU A 18 3.11 -8.89 -13.03
N VAL A 19 2.12 -9.77 -13.13
CA VAL A 19 2.22 -10.99 -13.95
C VAL A 19 2.37 -10.65 -15.44
N ILE A 20 1.52 -9.75 -15.96
CA ILE A 20 1.57 -9.35 -17.38
C ILE A 20 2.91 -8.66 -17.69
N LEU A 21 3.42 -7.81 -16.80
CA LEU A 21 4.73 -7.16 -16.94
C LEU A 21 5.83 -8.20 -17.12
N TRP A 22 5.88 -9.22 -16.25
CA TRP A 22 6.89 -10.27 -16.34
C TRP A 22 6.73 -11.13 -17.60
N VAL A 23 5.50 -11.47 -17.98
CA VAL A 23 5.24 -12.18 -19.25
C VAL A 23 5.72 -11.35 -20.44
N ALA A 24 5.41 -10.06 -20.48
CA ALA A 24 5.89 -9.16 -21.53
C ALA A 24 7.42 -9.09 -21.54
N ARG A 25 8.06 -8.97 -20.37
CA ARG A 25 9.53 -8.90 -20.28
C ARG A 25 10.23 -10.18 -20.77
N VAL A 26 9.74 -11.35 -20.36
CA VAL A 26 10.37 -12.63 -20.76
C VAL A 26 10.09 -12.99 -22.22
N SER A 27 9.08 -12.39 -22.84
CA SER A 27 8.79 -12.60 -24.29
C SER A 27 9.81 -11.88 -25.21
N ILE A 28 10.58 -10.92 -24.67
CA ILE A 28 11.62 -10.20 -25.42
C ILE A 28 12.98 -10.85 -25.13
N PRO A 29 13.71 -11.33 -26.16
CA PRO A 29 14.94 -12.12 -25.98
C PRO A 29 16.18 -11.28 -25.68
N TYR A 30 16.07 -9.95 -25.56
CA TYR A 30 17.16 -9.04 -25.26
C TYR A 30 16.81 -8.11 -24.09
N ASP A 31 17.82 -7.51 -23.48
CA ASP A 31 17.60 -6.58 -22.35
C ASP A 31 17.09 -5.24 -22.88
N VAL A 32 15.94 -4.82 -22.32
CA VAL A 32 15.29 -3.52 -22.56
C VAL A 32 14.86 -2.91 -21.25
N TYR A 33 14.79 -1.60 -21.18
CA TYR A 33 14.16 -0.91 -20.06
C TYR A 33 12.67 -1.25 -19.98
N VAL A 34 12.10 -1.16 -18.79
CA VAL A 34 10.67 -1.45 -18.57
C VAL A 34 9.80 -0.51 -19.41
N SER A 35 10.18 0.75 -19.48
CA SER A 35 9.51 1.77 -20.31
C SER A 35 9.52 1.43 -21.80
N GLU A 36 10.58 0.82 -22.32
CA GLU A 36 10.71 0.42 -23.72
C GLU A 36 9.73 -0.69 -24.12
N LEU A 37 9.25 -1.51 -23.15
CA LEU A 37 8.21 -2.51 -23.44
C LEU A 37 6.93 -1.89 -24.02
N GLY A 38 6.68 -0.62 -23.70
CA GLY A 38 5.55 0.17 -24.23
C GLY A 38 5.86 1.05 -25.44
N ALA A 39 7.12 1.07 -25.92
CA ALA A 39 7.54 1.94 -27.01
C ALA A 39 6.80 1.63 -28.31
N VAL A 40 6.66 2.65 -29.14
CA VAL A 40 6.04 2.52 -30.48
C VAL A 40 6.79 1.46 -31.29
N GLY A 41 6.07 0.49 -31.83
CA GLY A 41 6.61 -0.60 -32.65
C GLY A 41 7.01 -1.85 -31.86
N MET A 42 7.01 -1.83 -30.53
CA MET A 42 7.28 -3.02 -29.73
C MET A 42 6.10 -4.01 -29.75
N PRO A 43 6.36 -5.32 -29.88
CA PRO A 43 5.30 -6.33 -29.88
C PRO A 43 4.56 -6.38 -28.52
N THR A 44 5.20 -5.93 -27.45
CA THR A 44 4.67 -5.86 -26.09
C THR A 44 3.92 -4.57 -25.76
N ALA A 45 3.91 -3.57 -26.66
CA ALA A 45 3.37 -2.23 -26.38
C ALA A 45 1.93 -2.27 -25.86
N ARG A 46 1.07 -3.11 -26.47
CA ARG A 46 -0.33 -3.25 -26.03
C ARG A 46 -0.45 -3.89 -24.64
N ALA A 47 0.34 -4.94 -24.39
CA ALA A 47 0.37 -5.59 -23.07
C ALA A 47 0.88 -4.62 -21.99
N PHE A 48 1.91 -3.84 -22.28
CA PHE A 48 2.43 -2.85 -21.36
C PHE A 48 1.45 -1.70 -21.10
N GLN A 49 0.72 -1.25 -22.11
CA GLN A 49 -0.38 -0.28 -21.93
C GLN A 49 -1.43 -0.81 -20.94
N ILE A 50 -1.81 -2.09 -21.05
CA ILE A 50 -2.72 -2.73 -20.09
C ILE A 50 -2.11 -2.77 -18.69
N VAL A 51 -0.81 -3.06 -18.58
CA VAL A 51 -0.08 -3.02 -17.29
C VAL A 51 -0.22 -1.64 -16.63
N LEU A 52 0.04 -0.56 -17.37
CA LEU A 52 -0.06 0.81 -16.85
C LEU A 52 -1.49 1.17 -16.43
N LEU A 53 -2.50 0.77 -17.21
CA LEU A 53 -3.92 0.96 -16.86
C LEU A 53 -4.29 0.21 -15.58
N LEU A 54 -3.81 -1.03 -15.42
CA LEU A 54 -4.05 -1.82 -14.21
C LEU A 54 -3.31 -1.25 -13.00
N ILE A 55 -2.09 -0.75 -13.16
CA ILE A 55 -1.34 -0.05 -12.11
C ILE A 55 -2.07 1.21 -11.69
N GLY A 56 -2.44 2.05 -12.65
CA GLY A 56 -3.14 3.30 -12.38
C GLY A 56 -4.51 3.08 -11.75
N GLY A 57 -5.36 2.26 -12.38
CA GLY A 57 -6.70 1.95 -11.87
C GLY A 57 -6.67 1.22 -10.52
N GLY A 58 -5.85 0.16 -10.43
CA GLY A 58 -5.66 -0.59 -9.19
C GLY A 58 -5.11 0.27 -8.06
N GLY A 59 -4.12 1.12 -8.36
CA GLY A 59 -3.52 2.05 -7.40
C GLY A 59 -4.52 3.07 -6.86
N VAL A 60 -5.41 3.62 -7.70
CA VAL A 60 -6.51 4.49 -7.25
C VAL A 60 -7.44 3.76 -6.29
N LEU A 61 -7.82 2.51 -6.60
CA LEU A 61 -8.67 1.70 -5.72
C LEU A 61 -8.00 1.44 -4.36
N ILE A 62 -6.71 1.11 -4.36
CA ILE A 62 -5.93 0.93 -3.12
C ILE A 62 -5.80 2.26 -2.35
N ALA A 63 -5.60 3.38 -3.04
CA ALA A 63 -5.56 4.70 -2.41
C ALA A 63 -6.88 5.04 -1.69
N ILE A 64 -8.02 4.73 -2.31
CA ILE A 64 -9.35 4.91 -1.71
C ILE A 64 -9.50 4.01 -0.48
N ALA A 65 -9.16 2.72 -0.59
CA ALA A 65 -9.26 1.78 0.52
C ALA A 65 -8.31 2.14 1.68
N GLY A 66 -7.09 2.61 1.38
CA GLY A 66 -6.05 2.98 2.32
C GLY A 66 -6.16 4.39 2.92
N ARG A 67 -7.22 5.15 2.64
CA ARG A 67 -7.37 6.56 3.04
C ARG A 67 -7.27 6.83 4.55
N ARG A 68 -7.40 5.81 5.38
CA ARG A 68 -7.31 5.92 6.84
C ARG A 68 -5.88 5.77 7.37
N ILE A 69 -4.97 5.24 6.57
CA ILE A 69 -3.55 5.08 6.95
C ILE A 69 -2.91 6.46 7.10
N ARG A 70 -2.15 6.64 8.17
CA ARG A 70 -1.45 7.89 8.47
C ARG A 70 0.00 7.60 8.87
N SER A 71 0.91 8.49 8.49
CA SER A 71 2.30 8.46 8.93
C SER A 71 2.47 9.22 10.26
N ARG A 72 3.31 8.70 11.18
CA ARG A 72 3.70 9.37 12.43
C ARG A 72 4.82 10.39 12.24
N ALA A 73 5.62 10.28 11.19
CA ALA A 73 6.75 11.15 10.94
C ALA A 73 6.24 12.56 10.56
N ARG A 74 6.74 13.60 11.28
CA ARG A 74 6.24 14.99 11.15
C ARG A 74 6.28 15.51 9.72
N VAL A 75 7.35 15.28 8.98
CA VAL A 75 7.51 15.72 7.58
C VAL A 75 6.61 14.93 6.63
N LEU A 76 6.50 13.60 6.85
CA LEU A 76 5.75 12.69 5.97
C LEU A 76 4.22 12.72 6.21
N ARG A 77 3.75 13.32 7.29
CA ARG A 77 2.32 13.43 7.63
C ARG A 77 1.60 14.62 6.99
N TRP A 78 2.32 15.48 6.26
CA TRP A 78 1.74 16.66 5.59
C TRP A 78 0.52 16.27 4.75
N TRP A 79 0.65 15.20 3.98
CA TRP A 79 -0.48 14.56 3.32
C TRP A 79 -0.49 13.04 3.56
N ARG A 80 -1.64 12.44 3.31
CA ARG A 80 -1.82 11.00 3.57
C ARG A 80 -1.11 10.16 2.50
N PRO A 81 -0.64 8.94 2.82
CA PRO A 81 -0.09 8.00 1.83
C PRO A 81 -1.05 7.74 0.66
N SER A 82 -2.37 7.75 0.92
CA SER A 82 -3.40 7.60 -0.11
C SER A 82 -3.37 8.70 -1.18
N ILE A 83 -3.01 9.94 -0.80
CA ILE A 83 -2.90 11.05 -1.76
C ILE A 83 -1.68 10.84 -2.66
N SER A 84 -0.53 10.48 -2.07
CA SER A 84 0.69 10.18 -2.84
C SER A 84 0.47 9.02 -3.80
N LEU A 85 -0.21 7.96 -3.34
CA LEU A 85 -0.54 6.81 -4.19
C LEU A 85 -1.51 7.19 -5.32
N ALA A 86 -2.52 8.02 -5.04
CA ALA A 86 -3.44 8.51 -6.08
C ALA A 86 -2.70 9.37 -7.12
N VAL A 87 -1.76 10.22 -6.70
CA VAL A 87 -0.90 11.01 -7.60
C VAL A 87 -0.05 10.10 -8.48
N ALA A 88 0.64 9.11 -7.89
CA ALA A 88 1.41 8.11 -8.63
C ALA A 88 0.55 7.40 -9.67
N SER A 89 -0.64 6.95 -9.26
CA SER A 89 -1.61 6.27 -10.12
C SER A 89 -2.07 7.14 -11.28
N GLY A 90 -2.32 8.42 -11.02
CA GLY A 90 -2.68 9.40 -12.06
C GLY A 90 -1.61 9.55 -13.13
N PHE A 91 -0.34 9.62 -12.74
CA PHE A 91 0.78 9.68 -13.69
C PHE A 91 0.95 8.38 -14.48
N PHE A 92 0.78 7.20 -13.88
CA PHE A 92 0.76 5.95 -14.63
C PHE A 92 -0.42 5.87 -15.63
N LEU A 93 -1.57 6.46 -15.32
CA LEU A 93 -2.66 6.58 -16.29
C LEU A 93 -2.29 7.52 -17.45
N VAL A 94 -1.54 8.60 -17.20
CA VAL A 94 -1.00 9.46 -18.27
C VAL A 94 -0.03 8.65 -19.12
N ASP A 95 0.91 7.91 -18.54
CA ASP A 95 1.88 7.07 -19.25
C ASP A 95 1.21 5.99 -20.11
N SER A 96 0.06 5.48 -19.68
CA SER A 96 -0.71 4.51 -20.46
C SER A 96 -1.26 5.09 -21.78
N GLN A 97 -1.38 6.43 -21.85
CA GLN A 97 -1.88 7.12 -23.03
C GLN A 97 -0.75 7.75 -23.87
N VAL A 98 0.34 8.16 -23.21
CA VAL A 98 1.48 8.80 -23.86
C VAL A 98 2.68 7.86 -23.75
N THR A 99 2.77 6.91 -24.68
CA THR A 99 3.91 5.98 -24.76
C THR A 99 5.12 6.66 -25.39
N CYS A 100 6.34 6.18 -25.11
CA CYS A 100 7.53 6.73 -25.75
C CYS A 100 7.63 6.29 -27.22
N THR A 101 8.41 7.04 -28.01
CA THR A 101 8.75 6.70 -29.39
C THR A 101 9.67 5.47 -29.45
N ALA A 102 9.97 4.98 -30.63
CA ALA A 102 10.80 3.78 -30.81
C ALA A 102 12.17 3.94 -30.13
N GLY A 103 12.52 2.97 -29.26
CA GLY A 103 13.75 2.98 -28.48
C GLY A 103 13.74 3.90 -27.25
N CYS A 104 12.64 4.56 -26.96
CA CYS A 104 12.43 5.39 -25.77
C CYS A 104 13.60 6.35 -25.49
N PRO A 105 13.95 7.25 -26.45
CA PRO A 105 15.13 8.09 -26.31
C PRO A 105 15.00 9.06 -25.12
N LEU A 106 16.14 9.45 -24.56
CA LEU A 106 16.15 10.45 -23.49
C LEU A 106 15.54 11.76 -24.00
N PRO A 107 14.75 12.48 -23.17
CA PRO A 107 13.98 13.65 -23.60
C PRO A 107 14.85 14.92 -23.70
N PHE A 108 16.06 14.80 -24.22
CA PHE A 108 16.99 15.90 -24.47
C PHE A 108 17.95 15.56 -25.62
N GLY A 109 18.55 16.58 -26.24
CA GLY A 109 19.47 16.41 -27.36
C GLY A 109 18.75 16.36 -28.71
N ALA A 110 19.43 15.80 -29.74
CA ALA A 110 18.97 15.80 -31.13
C ALA A 110 17.73 14.92 -31.37
N THR A 111 17.47 13.96 -30.48
CA THR A 111 16.33 13.01 -30.56
C THR A 111 15.12 13.46 -29.76
N PHE A 112 15.13 14.68 -29.21
CA PHE A 112 14.06 15.21 -28.39
C PHE A 112 12.72 15.19 -29.13
N THR A 113 11.70 14.61 -28.47
CA THR A 113 10.29 14.77 -28.83
C THR A 113 9.48 15.20 -27.62
N LEU A 114 8.41 15.98 -27.84
CA LEU A 114 7.49 16.35 -26.75
C LEU A 114 6.82 15.11 -26.14
N GLN A 115 6.56 14.09 -26.96
CA GLN A 115 5.97 12.82 -26.54
C GLN A 115 6.87 12.11 -25.52
N ASP A 116 8.17 11.96 -25.84
CA ASP A 116 9.15 11.31 -24.94
C ASP A 116 9.37 12.14 -23.68
N PHE A 117 9.35 13.47 -23.78
CA PHE A 117 9.44 14.34 -22.62
C PHE A 117 8.27 14.15 -21.66
N VAL A 118 7.03 14.17 -22.16
CA VAL A 118 5.82 13.97 -21.33
C VAL A 118 5.83 12.58 -20.72
N HIS A 119 6.17 11.54 -21.48
CA HIS A 119 6.26 10.16 -20.99
C HIS A 119 7.30 10.07 -19.85
N THR A 120 8.52 10.50 -20.10
CA THR A 120 9.61 10.41 -19.10
C THR A 120 9.29 11.23 -17.84
N LEU A 121 8.74 12.45 -18.00
CA LEU A 121 8.38 13.28 -16.87
C LEU A 121 7.27 12.64 -16.03
N SER A 122 6.22 12.13 -16.65
CA SER A 122 5.13 11.47 -15.94
C SER A 122 5.60 10.18 -15.28
N ALA A 123 6.44 9.38 -15.92
CA ALA A 123 7.04 8.18 -15.32
C ALA A 123 7.89 8.53 -14.07
N VAL A 124 8.77 9.53 -14.17
CA VAL A 124 9.59 9.99 -13.02
C VAL A 124 8.71 10.46 -11.86
N LEU A 125 7.67 11.25 -12.14
CA LEU A 125 6.74 11.75 -11.12
C LEU A 125 5.91 10.60 -10.52
N ALA A 126 5.49 9.62 -11.33
CA ALA A 126 4.80 8.43 -10.86
C ALA A 126 5.66 7.62 -9.88
N PHE A 127 6.91 7.31 -10.26
CA PHE A 127 7.85 6.59 -9.41
C PHE A 127 8.22 7.36 -8.14
N ALA A 128 8.43 8.68 -8.24
CA ALA A 128 8.71 9.52 -7.07
C ALA A 128 7.54 9.52 -6.08
N ALA A 129 6.30 9.68 -6.57
CA ALA A 129 5.11 9.65 -5.72
C ALA A 129 4.85 8.26 -5.12
N ALA A 130 5.09 7.17 -5.88
CA ALA A 130 5.01 5.81 -5.38
C ALA A 130 6.05 5.54 -4.29
N SER A 131 7.31 5.91 -4.51
CA SER A 131 8.40 5.79 -3.53
C SER A 131 8.11 6.60 -2.27
N TRP A 132 7.56 7.81 -2.42
CA TRP A 132 7.10 8.62 -1.30
C TRP A 132 5.99 7.92 -0.50
N THR A 133 5.05 7.25 -1.19
CA THR A 133 4.00 6.46 -0.53
C THR A 133 4.60 5.33 0.31
N ILE A 134 5.56 4.59 -0.23
CA ILE A 134 6.26 3.51 0.48
C ILE A 134 6.95 4.07 1.73
N LEU A 135 7.66 5.19 1.59
CA LEU A 135 8.34 5.86 2.70
C LEU A 135 7.36 6.36 3.77
N GLN A 136 6.21 6.93 3.38
CA GLN A 136 5.16 7.32 4.32
C GLN A 136 4.62 6.13 5.10
N CYS A 137 4.43 4.98 4.45
CA CYS A 137 3.96 3.74 5.08
C CYS A 137 5.01 3.09 5.98
N ALA A 138 6.32 3.36 5.78
CA ALA A 138 7.38 2.95 6.69
C ALA A 138 7.21 3.53 8.12
N PHE A 139 6.42 4.59 8.25
CA PHE A 139 6.07 5.22 9.52
C PHE A 139 4.56 5.14 9.81
N ALA A 140 3.87 4.12 9.31
CA ALA A 140 2.43 3.96 9.51
C ALA A 140 2.08 3.73 10.99
N VAL A 141 1.07 4.45 11.46
CA VAL A 141 0.57 4.32 12.84
C VAL A 141 -0.32 3.08 12.95
N GLY A 142 -0.09 2.28 14.00
CA GLY A 142 -0.93 1.10 14.28
C GLY A 142 -0.66 -0.12 13.39
N HIS A 143 0.35 -0.06 12.48
CA HIS A 143 0.65 -1.14 11.53
C HIS A 143 2.15 -1.50 11.53
N PRO A 144 2.71 -2.09 12.61
CA PRO A 144 4.15 -2.30 12.76
C PRO A 144 4.75 -3.24 11.70
N ALA A 145 4.03 -4.28 11.30
CA ALA A 145 4.50 -5.20 10.25
C ALA A 145 4.58 -4.50 8.88
N LEU A 146 3.53 -3.73 8.51
CA LEU A 146 3.52 -2.93 7.30
C LEU A 146 4.66 -1.88 7.33
N ALA A 147 4.87 -1.22 8.46
CA ALA A 147 5.91 -0.21 8.59
C ALA A 147 7.32 -0.79 8.35
N ARG A 148 7.64 -1.94 8.96
CA ARG A 148 8.94 -2.62 8.74
C ARG A 148 9.12 -3.05 7.29
N PHE A 149 8.10 -3.69 6.71
CA PHE A 149 8.12 -4.11 5.31
C PHE A 149 8.29 -2.91 4.36
N SER A 150 7.57 -1.81 4.62
CA SER A 150 7.67 -0.58 3.83
C SER A 150 9.04 0.08 3.96
N LEU A 151 9.68 0.03 5.13
CA LEU A 151 11.03 0.59 5.30
C LEU A 151 12.06 -0.16 4.44
N ILE A 152 12.01 -1.49 4.46
CA ILE A 152 12.90 -2.33 3.64
C ILE A 152 12.65 -2.05 2.15
N ALA A 153 11.39 -2.02 1.73
CA ALA A 153 11.02 -1.74 0.35
C ALA A 153 11.44 -0.32 -0.08
N ALA A 154 11.27 0.69 0.78
CA ALA A 154 11.68 2.07 0.48
C ALA A 154 13.19 2.18 0.24
N ILE A 155 14.00 1.55 1.11
CA ILE A 155 15.47 1.54 0.95
C ILE A 155 15.86 0.81 -0.34
N ALA A 156 15.28 -0.37 -0.59
CA ALA A 156 15.60 -1.17 -1.77
C ALA A 156 15.22 -0.43 -3.06
N VAL A 157 13.98 0.09 -3.16
CA VAL A 157 13.53 0.83 -4.33
C VAL A 157 14.38 2.09 -4.54
N ALA A 158 14.64 2.88 -3.49
CA ALA A 158 15.44 4.10 -3.61
C ALA A 158 16.87 3.81 -4.09
N ALA A 159 17.54 2.82 -3.50
CA ALA A 159 18.92 2.47 -3.87
C ALA A 159 19.02 1.94 -5.31
N ILE A 160 18.12 0.99 -5.67
CA ILE A 160 18.14 0.34 -6.98
C ILE A 160 17.71 1.33 -8.08
N SER A 161 16.64 2.13 -7.84
CA SER A 161 16.20 3.13 -8.82
C SER A 161 17.23 4.25 -9.00
N ALA A 162 17.92 4.69 -7.95
CA ALA A 162 18.98 5.68 -8.06
C ALA A 162 20.15 5.15 -8.90
N ALA A 163 20.59 3.92 -8.62
CA ALA A 163 21.66 3.29 -9.40
C ALA A 163 21.26 3.10 -10.87
N GLY A 164 20.06 2.55 -11.13
CA GLY A 164 19.56 2.34 -12.50
C GLY A 164 19.36 3.64 -13.25
N GLY A 165 18.82 4.67 -12.59
CA GLY A 165 18.63 6.00 -13.18
C GLY A 165 19.95 6.67 -13.55
N LEU A 166 20.96 6.60 -12.69
CA LEU A 166 22.30 7.11 -13.01
C LEU A 166 22.93 6.39 -14.21
N MET A 167 22.82 5.05 -14.25
CA MET A 167 23.32 4.25 -15.38
C MET A 167 22.62 4.63 -16.68
N SER A 168 21.30 4.87 -16.66
CA SER A 168 20.53 5.32 -17.81
C SER A 168 20.97 6.69 -18.31
N VAL A 169 21.10 7.68 -17.41
CA VAL A 169 21.47 9.07 -17.76
C VAL A 169 22.90 9.14 -18.35
N PHE A 170 23.84 8.38 -17.80
CA PHE A 170 25.21 8.39 -18.26
C PHE A 170 25.51 7.37 -19.36
N HIS A 171 24.49 6.66 -19.86
CA HIS A 171 24.63 5.58 -20.87
C HIS A 171 25.71 4.53 -20.48
N PHE A 172 25.84 4.30 -19.18
CA PHE A 172 26.79 3.35 -18.61
C PHE A 172 26.07 2.05 -18.24
N GLU A 173 26.58 0.91 -18.69
CA GLU A 173 26.04 -0.41 -18.34
C GLU A 173 24.50 -0.51 -18.56
N VAL A 174 24.03 -0.21 -19.75
CA VAL A 174 22.59 -0.18 -20.12
C VAL A 174 21.86 -1.48 -19.73
N VAL A 175 22.54 -2.64 -19.91
CA VAL A 175 21.96 -3.95 -19.53
C VAL A 175 21.72 -4.02 -18.02
N LEU A 176 22.64 -3.55 -17.20
CA LEU A 176 22.49 -3.54 -15.75
C LEU A 176 21.45 -2.51 -15.30
N GLY A 177 21.44 -1.35 -15.96
CA GLY A 177 20.43 -0.30 -15.74
C GLY A 177 19.00 -0.78 -15.97
N SER A 178 18.77 -1.51 -17.09
CA SER A 178 17.46 -2.07 -17.42
C SER A 178 17.01 -3.14 -16.41
N ARG A 179 17.93 -3.96 -15.91
CA ARG A 179 17.65 -4.94 -14.85
C ARG A 179 17.31 -4.26 -13.53
N PHE A 180 17.99 -3.18 -13.18
CA PHE A 180 17.68 -2.41 -11.96
C PHE A 180 16.29 -1.76 -12.05
N GLU A 181 15.93 -1.22 -13.20
CA GLU A 181 14.56 -0.69 -13.41
C GLU A 181 13.51 -1.78 -13.22
N LEU A 182 13.72 -2.97 -13.80
CA LEU A 182 12.81 -4.10 -13.66
C LEU A 182 12.67 -4.56 -12.20
N VAL A 183 13.80 -4.67 -11.48
CA VAL A 183 13.81 -5.09 -10.07
C VAL A 183 13.11 -4.04 -9.20
N ALA A 184 13.42 -2.75 -9.37
CA ALA A 184 12.78 -1.68 -8.63
C ALA A 184 11.27 -1.63 -8.87
N THR A 185 10.84 -1.76 -10.13
CA THR A 185 9.42 -1.82 -10.51
C THR A 185 8.74 -3.03 -9.88
N THR A 186 9.39 -4.20 -9.92
CA THR A 186 8.86 -5.42 -9.31
C THR A 186 8.68 -5.27 -7.79
N ILE A 187 9.68 -4.72 -7.08
CA ILE A 187 9.60 -4.48 -5.64
C ILE A 187 8.46 -3.49 -5.33
N GLY A 188 8.37 -2.40 -6.09
CA GLY A 188 7.32 -1.40 -5.92
C GLY A 188 5.92 -1.98 -6.10
N LEU A 189 5.69 -2.74 -7.19
CA LEU A 189 4.40 -3.38 -7.45
C LEU A 189 4.07 -4.46 -6.41
N ALA A 190 5.02 -5.32 -6.06
CA ALA A 190 4.85 -6.33 -5.03
C ALA A 190 4.49 -5.68 -3.69
N TRP A 191 5.14 -4.54 -3.35
CA TRP A 191 4.82 -3.79 -2.15
C TRP A 191 3.36 -3.30 -2.16
N VAL A 192 2.86 -2.72 -3.26
CA VAL A 192 1.46 -2.24 -3.33
C VAL A 192 0.48 -3.41 -3.25
N VAL A 193 0.79 -4.57 -3.84
CA VAL A 193 -0.02 -5.80 -3.72
C VAL A 193 -0.10 -6.24 -2.24
N VAL A 194 1.03 -6.29 -1.54
CA VAL A 194 1.07 -6.65 -0.10
C VAL A 194 0.33 -5.60 0.74
N PHE A 195 0.49 -4.31 0.42
CA PHE A 195 -0.25 -3.24 1.08
C PHE A 195 -1.76 -3.42 0.90
N GLY A 196 -2.24 -3.66 -0.32
CA GLY A 196 -3.64 -3.95 -0.60
C GLY A 196 -4.16 -5.19 0.16
N ALA A 197 -3.40 -6.28 0.15
CA ALA A 197 -3.73 -7.49 0.90
C ALA A 197 -3.84 -7.23 2.42
N SER A 198 -2.98 -6.39 2.98
CA SER A 198 -3.04 -5.99 4.38
C SER A 198 -4.32 -5.21 4.73
N LEU A 199 -4.81 -4.37 3.81
CA LEU A 199 -6.08 -3.67 3.97
C LEU A 199 -7.27 -4.63 3.96
N VAL A 200 -7.24 -5.64 3.10
CA VAL A 200 -8.27 -6.71 3.04
C VAL A 200 -8.31 -7.49 4.36
N ALA A 201 -7.15 -7.89 4.88
CA ALA A 201 -7.03 -8.65 6.14
C ALA A 201 -7.48 -7.83 7.36
N GLY A 202 -7.05 -6.56 7.46
CA GLY A 202 -7.44 -5.65 8.54
C GLY A 202 -8.96 -5.39 8.57
N SER A 203 -9.59 -5.25 7.42
CA SER A 203 -11.05 -5.10 7.31
C SER A 203 -11.82 -6.35 7.74
N ALA A 204 -11.25 -7.55 7.53
CA ALA A 204 -11.85 -8.80 7.98
C ALA A 204 -11.82 -8.94 9.51
N ALA A 205 -10.68 -8.62 10.14
CA ALA A 205 -10.51 -8.69 11.59
C ALA A 205 -11.49 -7.76 12.33
N HIS A 206 -11.68 -6.52 11.85
CA HIS A 206 -12.66 -5.60 12.42
C HIS A 206 -14.12 -6.08 12.28
N GLY A 207 -14.44 -6.77 11.18
CA GLY A 207 -15.77 -7.37 10.96
C GLY A 207 -16.07 -8.47 11.98
N ILE A 208 -15.12 -9.36 12.20
CA ILE A 208 -15.23 -10.46 13.17
C ILE A 208 -15.34 -9.91 14.60
N GLN A 209 -14.53 -8.92 14.95
CA GLN A 209 -14.56 -8.32 16.29
C GLN A 209 -15.89 -7.62 16.60
N LYS A 210 -16.53 -7.02 15.59
CA LYS A 210 -17.89 -6.47 15.74
C LYS A 210 -18.95 -7.57 15.97
N LEU A 211 -18.80 -8.73 15.34
CA LEU A 211 -19.74 -9.84 15.50
C LEU A 211 -19.58 -10.52 16.86
N VAL A 212 -18.34 -10.67 17.32
CA VAL A 212 -18.02 -11.33 18.61
C VAL A 212 -18.19 -10.37 19.79
N GLY A 213 -17.94 -9.07 19.59
CA GLY A 213 -18.02 -8.06 20.65
C GLY A 213 -19.39 -7.42 20.84
N GLN A 214 -20.42 -7.90 20.16
CA GLN A 214 -21.80 -7.51 20.45
C GLN A 214 -22.31 -8.45 21.57
N PRO A 215 -22.31 -8.03 22.84
CA PRO A 215 -23.02 -8.82 23.85
C PRO A 215 -24.48 -8.86 23.38
N ASP A 216 -25.01 -10.07 23.40
CA ASP A 216 -26.42 -10.31 23.10
C ASP A 216 -27.27 -9.39 24.01
N GLN A 217 -27.72 -8.26 23.47
CA GLN A 217 -28.62 -7.34 24.16
C GLN A 217 -30.04 -7.92 24.31
N SER A 218 -30.22 -9.19 23.94
CA SER A 218 -31.52 -9.87 24.02
C SER A 218 -31.75 -10.63 25.33
N VAL A 219 -30.76 -10.61 26.26
CA VAL A 219 -31.02 -11.07 27.63
C VAL A 219 -31.17 -9.84 28.53
N ASP A 220 -32.22 -9.10 28.36
CA ASP A 220 -32.80 -8.35 29.46
C ASP A 220 -33.22 -9.37 30.52
N LEU A 221 -32.28 -9.71 31.41
CA LEU A 221 -32.61 -10.33 32.69
C LEU A 221 -33.51 -9.32 33.39
N VAL A 222 -34.82 -9.48 33.20
CA VAL A 222 -35.82 -8.84 34.03
C VAL A 222 -35.57 -9.36 35.44
N VAL A 223 -34.69 -8.70 36.18
CA VAL A 223 -34.56 -8.88 37.60
C VAL A 223 -35.87 -8.38 38.20
N VAL A 224 -36.82 -9.30 38.32
CA VAL A 224 -38.02 -9.03 39.10
C VAL A 224 -37.57 -8.85 40.53
N PRO A 225 -37.72 -7.67 41.15
CA PRO A 225 -37.38 -7.49 42.53
C PRO A 225 -38.30 -8.40 43.35
N VAL A 226 -37.74 -9.51 43.83
CA VAL A 226 -38.45 -10.41 44.76
C VAL A 226 -38.39 -9.71 46.10
N ASP A 227 -39.56 -9.28 46.59
CA ASP A 227 -39.72 -8.70 47.91
C ASP A 227 -39.30 -9.80 48.96
N PRO A 228 -38.21 -9.60 49.72
CA PRO A 228 -37.77 -10.58 50.70
C PRO A 228 -38.79 -10.79 51.83
N ALA A 229 -39.70 -9.86 52.04
CA ALA A 229 -40.82 -9.98 52.98
C ALA A 229 -41.86 -11.03 52.54
N ALA A 230 -42.01 -11.26 51.23
CA ALA A 230 -42.92 -12.27 50.68
C ALA A 230 -42.41 -13.73 50.88
N LEU A 231 -41.11 -13.92 51.17
CA LEU A 231 -40.49 -15.23 51.35
C LEU A 231 -40.33 -15.62 52.83
N GLY A 232 -40.79 -14.81 53.81
CA GLY A 232 -40.70 -15.15 55.24
C GLY A 232 -39.26 -15.22 55.79
N LEU A 233 -38.28 -14.70 55.09
CA LEU A 233 -36.89 -14.68 55.54
C LEU A 233 -36.64 -13.54 56.51
N ARG A 234 -36.42 -13.87 57.76
CA ARG A 234 -36.10 -12.95 58.85
C ARG A 234 -34.65 -12.50 58.64
N THR A 235 -34.45 -11.25 58.25
CA THR A 235 -33.11 -10.66 58.14
C THR A 235 -32.64 -10.21 59.50
N ASP A 236 -31.79 -11.01 60.15
CA ASP A 236 -31.01 -10.52 61.31
C ASP A 236 -29.93 -9.57 60.77
N ARG A 237 -30.02 -8.33 61.21
CA ARG A 237 -29.16 -7.23 60.88
C ARG A 237 -27.84 -7.39 61.61
N HIS A 238 -26.81 -8.01 61.01
CA HIS A 238 -25.43 -7.84 61.43
C HIS A 238 -24.69 -7.05 60.34
N GLU A 239 -24.34 -5.81 60.72
CA GLU A 239 -23.41 -4.96 59.99
C GLU A 239 -22.04 -5.61 59.95
N GLY A 240 -21.67 -6.24 58.84
CA GLY A 240 -20.31 -6.71 58.59
C GLY A 240 -19.62 -5.77 57.61
N VAL A 241 -18.85 -4.83 58.12
CA VAL A 241 -17.90 -4.04 57.34
C VAL A 241 -16.76 -4.97 56.92
N VAL A 242 -16.67 -5.29 55.65
CA VAL A 242 -15.51 -5.98 55.05
C VAL A 242 -14.47 -4.92 54.73
N LEU A 243 -13.46 -4.80 55.58
CA LEU A 243 -12.23 -4.06 55.24
C LEU A 243 -11.39 -4.92 54.32
N LEU A 244 -11.09 -4.39 53.13
CA LEU A 244 -10.06 -4.94 52.25
C LEU A 244 -8.69 -4.66 52.84
N PRO A 245 -7.74 -5.60 52.81
CA PRO A 245 -6.40 -5.34 53.31
C PRO A 245 -5.65 -4.39 52.39
N ASP A 246 -5.10 -3.33 52.94
CA ASP A 246 -4.13 -2.45 52.33
C ASP A 246 -2.85 -3.23 52.06
N ASP A 247 -2.44 -3.33 50.80
CA ASP A 247 -1.17 -3.90 50.41
C ASP A 247 -0.10 -2.79 50.48
N GLU A 248 0.39 -2.54 51.71
CA GLU A 248 1.62 -1.81 51.96
C GLU A 248 2.80 -2.77 51.91
N GLY A 249 3.77 -2.43 51.07
CA GLY A 249 5.11 -2.81 51.42
C GLY A 249 5.89 -3.59 50.38
N ALA A 250 6.84 -2.96 49.76
CA ALA A 250 8.24 -3.20 50.07
C ALA A 250 9.15 -2.33 49.21
N VAL A 251 9.74 -1.38 49.89
CA VAL A 251 11.01 -0.74 49.58
C VAL A 251 12.14 -1.72 49.85
N GLY A 252 13.18 -1.73 49.01
CA GLY A 252 14.48 -2.15 49.48
C GLY A 252 15.35 -2.95 48.50
N ALA A 253 16.44 -2.31 48.16
CA ALA A 253 17.74 -2.70 47.64
C ALA A 253 17.95 -2.65 46.14
#